data_6120eb6291bd0a96385ebeb47539fa6e
#
_entry.id   6120eb6291bd0a96385ebeb47539fa6e
#
_cell.length_a   1.000
_cell.length_b   1.000
_cell.length_c   1.000
_cell.angle_alpha   90.00
_cell.angle_beta   90.00
_cell.angle_gamma   90.00
#
_symmetry.space_group_name_H-M   'P 1'
#
loop_
_entity.id
_entity.type
_entity.pdbx_description
1 polymer ?
#
loop_
_entity_poly.entity_id
_entity_poly.type
_entity_poly.pdbx_seq_one_letter_code
_entity_poly.pdbx_strand_id
1 'polypeptide(L)'
;MDLLISNLAHGFGVAMSFDNLLFALLGALIGTAIGVLPGIGPVATISLLLPITFGQPATTAIIMLAGIYYGAQYGGSTTAILLNLPGEVSSVVTTLEGYKMARNGRAGAALTISAVGSFIAGSVATLLVAASGPLLTEVALSFGPADYFSLMLLGLIISAVLAQGSVLKSVAMVVLGVALGLVGTDVQTGQQRFTFGVPELSDGLDFAAMAMGVFGISEIILNLERPEVRSVLTAKVGSLFLTREEVKRSIPSVVRGTIIGSVLGILPGGGASLASFGSYMMERKMSKGRAQFGNGAIEGVAGPEAANNAAAQTSFIPLLTLGIPSNAVMALMVGALIIQGIQPGPRMVESQPDLFWGLICSMWIGNVMLLVINLPMIGMWVKLLQVPYKYMYPAILTFCAIGVYSINNNVFDVYATVFFGILGYVFNKLKMEPAPLLVGFVLGPMMEEHLRRAMLLSRGSVSVFIERPISAVLLVICALALGLMLLPGLRKKKEEAMAG
;
A
#
# COMPACT_ATOMS: atom_id res chain seq x y z
N MET A 1 -29.43 4.99 -7.76
CA MET A 1 -29.34 4.11 -6.57
C MET A 1 -29.48 2.64 -7.00
N ASP A 2 -30.43 2.32 -7.86
CA ASP A 2 -30.69 0.95 -8.33
C ASP A 2 -29.49 0.31 -9.06
N LEU A 3 -28.76 1.10 -9.86
CA LEU A 3 -27.54 0.62 -10.53
C LEU A 3 -26.42 0.26 -9.54
N LEU A 4 -26.23 1.05 -8.49
CA LEU A 4 -25.22 0.76 -7.47
C LEU A 4 -25.57 -0.51 -6.69
N ILE A 5 -26.84 -0.69 -6.34
CA ILE A 5 -27.34 -1.88 -5.65
C ILE A 5 -27.15 -3.11 -6.53
N SER A 6 -27.51 -3.02 -7.81
CA SER A 6 -27.34 -4.10 -8.79
C SER A 6 -25.86 -4.48 -8.94
N ASN A 7 -24.97 -3.51 -9.07
CA ASN A 7 -23.53 -3.72 -9.19
C ASN A 7 -22.93 -4.33 -7.93
N LEU A 8 -23.37 -3.90 -6.74
CA LEU A 8 -22.95 -4.51 -5.48
C LEU A 8 -23.46 -5.95 -5.36
N ALA A 9 -24.72 -6.22 -5.75
CA ALA A 9 -25.25 -7.59 -5.75
C ALA A 9 -24.44 -8.50 -6.68
N HIS A 10 -24.09 -8.02 -7.88
CA HIS A 10 -23.19 -8.71 -8.80
C HIS A 10 -21.82 -8.95 -8.17
N GLY A 11 -21.18 -7.89 -7.63
CA GLY A 11 -19.89 -7.99 -6.97
C GLY A 11 -19.85 -8.96 -5.79
N PHE A 12 -20.92 -9.00 -4.97
CA PHE A 12 -21.03 -10.01 -3.92
C PHE A 12 -21.16 -11.43 -4.50
N GLY A 13 -21.88 -11.62 -5.61
CA GLY A 13 -21.95 -12.89 -6.32
C GLY A 13 -20.56 -13.39 -6.74
N VAL A 14 -19.74 -12.50 -7.30
CA VAL A 14 -18.36 -12.79 -7.68
C VAL A 14 -17.49 -13.06 -6.45
N ALA A 15 -17.51 -12.18 -5.45
CA ALA A 15 -16.65 -12.27 -4.28
C ALA A 15 -16.97 -13.50 -3.39
N MET A 16 -18.21 -13.95 -3.39
CA MET A 16 -18.65 -15.13 -2.64
C MET A 16 -18.45 -16.46 -3.38
N SER A 17 -17.90 -16.46 -4.60
CA SER A 17 -17.49 -17.71 -5.25
C SER A 17 -16.46 -18.45 -4.39
N PHE A 18 -16.44 -19.79 -4.47
CA PHE A 18 -15.57 -20.60 -3.62
C PHE A 18 -14.10 -20.21 -3.72
N ASP A 19 -13.61 -20.03 -4.95
CA ASP A 19 -12.20 -19.67 -5.18
C ASP A 19 -11.89 -18.30 -4.61
N ASN A 20 -12.73 -17.30 -4.86
CA ASN A 20 -12.51 -15.94 -4.35
C ASN A 20 -12.57 -15.88 -2.81
N LEU A 21 -13.48 -16.61 -2.17
CA LEU A 21 -13.54 -16.73 -0.72
C LEU A 21 -12.29 -17.42 -0.16
N LEU A 22 -11.86 -18.51 -0.80
CA LEU A 22 -10.67 -19.25 -0.38
C LEU A 22 -9.41 -18.35 -0.47
N PHE A 23 -9.23 -17.68 -1.60
CA PHE A 23 -8.07 -16.80 -1.79
C PHE A 23 -8.14 -15.52 -0.96
N ALA A 24 -9.33 -14.97 -0.70
CA ALA A 24 -9.51 -13.89 0.28
C ALA A 24 -9.08 -14.34 1.69
N LEU A 25 -9.49 -15.53 2.11
CA LEU A 25 -9.12 -16.09 3.40
C LEU A 25 -7.61 -16.38 3.48
N LEU A 26 -7.03 -16.99 2.45
CA LEU A 26 -5.59 -17.24 2.38
C LEU A 26 -4.81 -15.92 2.42
N GLY A 27 -5.23 -14.92 1.66
CA GLY A 27 -4.64 -13.58 1.68
C GLY A 27 -4.70 -12.95 3.07
N ALA A 28 -5.85 -12.97 3.72
CA ALA A 28 -6.03 -12.44 5.07
C ALA A 28 -5.18 -13.17 6.12
N LEU A 29 -5.11 -14.51 6.06
CA LEU A 29 -4.28 -15.32 6.96
C LEU A 29 -2.79 -15.08 6.77
N ILE A 30 -2.31 -15.13 5.53
CA ILE A 30 -0.89 -14.90 5.21
C ILE A 30 -0.51 -13.47 5.55
N GLY A 31 -1.35 -12.49 5.15
CA GLY A 31 -1.13 -11.09 5.48
C GLY A 31 -1.03 -10.86 6.97
N THR A 32 -1.98 -11.39 7.77
CA THR A 32 -1.93 -11.30 9.24
C THR A 32 -0.70 -12.00 9.81
N ALA A 33 -0.36 -13.20 9.34
CA ALA A 33 0.80 -13.96 9.81
C ALA A 33 2.10 -13.15 9.60
N ILE A 34 2.26 -12.56 8.43
CA ILE A 34 3.47 -11.78 8.11
C ILE A 34 3.44 -10.41 8.77
N GLY A 35 2.28 -9.75 8.85
CA GLY A 35 2.14 -8.50 9.61
C GLY A 35 2.48 -8.63 11.08
N VAL A 36 2.20 -9.80 11.68
CA VAL A 36 2.61 -10.13 13.05
C VAL A 36 4.12 -10.29 13.16
N LEU A 37 4.83 -10.60 12.08
CA LEU A 37 6.29 -10.75 12.09
C LEU A 37 6.97 -9.39 11.91
N PRO A 38 7.68 -8.86 12.91
CA PRO A 38 8.31 -7.54 12.81
C PRO A 38 9.33 -7.50 11.66
N GLY A 39 9.28 -6.43 10.89
CA GLY A 39 10.24 -6.17 9.82
C GLY A 39 9.86 -6.70 8.44
N ILE A 40 8.72 -7.40 8.28
CA ILE A 40 8.21 -7.79 6.96
C ILE A 40 6.87 -7.08 6.76
N GLY A 41 6.90 -5.92 6.12
CA GLY A 41 5.69 -5.15 5.85
C GLY A 41 4.86 -5.69 4.68
N PRO A 42 3.68 -5.09 4.41
CA PRO A 42 2.80 -5.53 3.32
C PRO A 42 3.44 -5.44 1.94
N VAL A 43 4.32 -4.47 1.71
CA VAL A 43 5.02 -4.30 0.42
C VAL A 43 5.92 -5.50 0.14
N ALA A 44 6.76 -5.88 1.10
CA ALA A 44 7.61 -7.06 0.97
C ALA A 44 6.77 -8.33 0.79
N THR A 45 5.71 -8.48 1.57
CA THR A 45 4.83 -9.66 1.51
C THR A 45 4.17 -9.80 0.15
N ILE A 46 3.56 -8.73 -0.36
CA ILE A 46 2.88 -8.75 -1.66
C ILE A 46 3.91 -9.02 -2.76
N SER A 47 5.07 -8.35 -2.74
CA SER A 47 6.10 -8.59 -3.75
C SER A 47 6.58 -10.04 -3.76
N LEU A 48 6.78 -10.66 -2.58
CA LEU A 48 7.19 -12.06 -2.46
C LEU A 48 6.13 -13.07 -2.92
N LEU A 49 4.85 -12.73 -2.78
CA LEU A 49 3.74 -13.60 -3.14
C LEU A 49 3.11 -13.29 -4.50
N LEU A 50 3.57 -12.22 -5.16
CA LEU A 50 3.10 -11.83 -6.48
C LEU A 50 3.14 -12.99 -7.50
N PRO A 51 4.21 -13.80 -7.60
CA PRO A 51 4.26 -14.92 -8.54
C PRO A 51 3.20 -15.99 -8.29
N ILE A 52 2.78 -16.19 -7.04
CA ILE A 52 1.75 -17.20 -6.72
C ILE A 52 0.41 -16.85 -7.36
N THR A 53 0.17 -15.56 -7.61
CA THR A 53 -1.07 -15.08 -8.23
C THR A 53 -1.09 -15.25 -9.75
N PHE A 54 0.04 -15.50 -10.39
CA PHE A 54 0.16 -15.56 -11.86
C PHE A 54 -0.71 -16.64 -12.50
N GLY A 55 -0.86 -17.80 -11.86
CA GLY A 55 -1.70 -18.90 -12.37
C GLY A 55 -3.18 -18.80 -12.02
N GLN A 56 -3.64 -17.70 -11.39
CA GLN A 56 -5.00 -17.51 -10.95
C GLN A 56 -5.76 -16.55 -11.87
N PRO A 57 -7.11 -16.64 -11.95
CA PRO A 57 -7.90 -15.59 -12.57
C PRO A 57 -7.61 -14.22 -11.95
N ALA A 58 -7.56 -13.17 -12.76
CA ALA A 58 -7.17 -11.83 -12.31
C ALA A 58 -7.94 -11.33 -11.08
N THR A 59 -9.27 -11.55 -11.05
CA THR A 59 -10.12 -11.19 -9.91
C THR A 59 -9.68 -11.91 -8.62
N THR A 60 -9.44 -13.21 -8.70
CA THR A 60 -8.98 -14.03 -7.56
C THR A 60 -7.60 -13.59 -7.08
N ALA A 61 -6.69 -13.34 -8.01
CA ALA A 61 -5.34 -12.86 -7.73
C ALA A 61 -5.36 -11.53 -6.96
N ILE A 62 -6.09 -10.54 -7.45
CA ILE A 62 -6.17 -9.21 -6.82
C ILE A 62 -6.92 -9.26 -5.48
N ILE A 63 -7.95 -10.07 -5.34
CA ILE A 63 -8.64 -10.33 -4.05
C ILE A 63 -7.65 -10.88 -3.02
N MET A 64 -6.83 -11.86 -3.40
CA MET A 64 -5.79 -12.42 -2.51
C MET A 64 -4.79 -11.36 -2.06
N LEU A 65 -4.24 -10.59 -3.01
CA LEU A 65 -3.26 -9.53 -2.71
C LEU A 65 -3.86 -8.43 -1.83
N ALA A 66 -5.11 -8.05 -2.06
CA ALA A 66 -5.84 -7.13 -1.20
C ALA A 66 -6.01 -7.69 0.21
N GLY A 67 -6.37 -8.97 0.33
CA GLY A 67 -6.43 -9.68 1.61
C GLY A 67 -5.10 -9.68 2.36
N ILE A 68 -3.97 -9.86 1.65
CA ILE A 68 -2.63 -9.75 2.22
C ILE A 68 -2.38 -8.33 2.75
N TYR A 69 -2.76 -7.31 2.00
CA TYR A 69 -2.58 -5.92 2.42
C TYR A 69 -3.33 -5.61 3.71
N TYR A 70 -4.61 -5.92 3.76
CA TYR A 70 -5.42 -5.69 4.97
C TYR A 70 -4.97 -6.56 6.14
N GLY A 71 -4.63 -7.82 5.88
CA GLY A 71 -4.12 -8.73 6.89
C GLY A 71 -2.83 -8.24 7.54
N ALA A 72 -1.91 -7.70 6.74
CA ALA A 72 -0.67 -7.14 7.24
C ALA A 72 -0.88 -5.91 8.14
N GLN A 73 -1.89 -5.08 7.84
CA GLN A 73 -2.29 -3.95 8.67
C GLN A 73 -2.72 -4.42 10.08
N TYR A 74 -3.63 -5.38 10.15
CA TYR A 74 -4.11 -5.93 11.41
C TYR A 74 -3.01 -6.67 12.20
N GLY A 75 -2.21 -7.47 11.50
CA GLY A 75 -1.08 -8.19 12.10
C GLY A 75 -0.03 -7.24 12.67
N GLY A 76 0.30 -6.16 11.94
CA GLY A 76 1.24 -5.13 12.35
C GLY A 76 0.83 -4.41 13.62
N SER A 77 -0.46 -4.14 13.78
CA SER A 77 -1.01 -3.54 15.00
C SER A 77 -0.91 -4.47 16.20
N THR A 78 -1.10 -5.77 16.00
CA THR A 78 -0.92 -6.79 17.06
C THR A 78 0.50 -6.76 17.59
N THR A 79 1.50 -6.72 16.73
CA THR A 79 2.92 -6.67 17.10
C THR A 79 3.28 -5.34 17.75
N ALA A 80 2.77 -4.23 17.25
CA ALA A 80 2.95 -2.91 17.83
C ALA A 80 2.45 -2.85 19.28
N ILE A 81 1.29 -3.43 19.56
CA ILE A 81 0.67 -3.47 20.89
C ILE A 81 1.43 -4.41 21.84
N LEU A 82 1.80 -5.60 21.38
CA LEU A 82 2.35 -6.65 22.26
C LEU A 82 3.87 -6.55 22.47
N LEU A 83 4.62 -6.10 21.44
CA LEU A 83 6.10 -6.12 21.45
C LEU A 83 6.74 -4.73 21.43
N ASN A 84 5.97 -3.67 21.24
CA ASN A 84 6.51 -2.33 20.94
C ASN A 84 7.35 -2.28 19.65
N LEU A 85 7.07 -3.18 18.73
CA LEU A 85 7.73 -3.28 17.44
C LEU A 85 6.65 -3.11 16.37
N PRO A 86 6.71 -2.06 15.54
CA PRO A 86 5.72 -1.91 14.47
C PRO A 86 5.92 -3.02 13.43
N GLY A 87 4.83 -3.71 13.06
CA GLY A 87 4.85 -4.67 11.96
C GLY A 87 4.94 -3.97 10.60
N GLU A 88 4.49 -2.73 10.55
CA GLU A 88 4.57 -1.85 9.36
C GLU A 88 4.66 -0.38 9.79
N VAL A 89 4.96 0.52 8.82
CA VAL A 89 5.19 1.95 9.10
C VAL A 89 3.96 2.64 9.69
N SER A 90 2.77 2.27 9.27
CA SER A 90 1.53 2.89 9.77
C SER A 90 1.21 2.51 11.22
N SER A 91 1.67 1.33 11.68
CA SER A 91 1.47 0.86 13.05
C SER A 91 2.50 1.42 14.07
N VAL A 92 3.49 2.20 13.61
CA VAL A 92 4.45 2.88 14.51
C VAL A 92 3.71 3.71 15.57
N VAL A 93 2.68 4.42 15.17
CA VAL A 93 1.90 5.27 16.08
C VAL A 93 1.18 4.45 17.15
N THR A 94 0.74 3.25 16.80
CA THR A 94 0.06 2.33 17.70
C THR A 94 0.98 1.85 18.84
N THR A 95 2.31 1.84 18.63
CA THR A 95 3.26 1.52 19.72
C THR A 95 3.21 2.53 20.84
N LEU A 96 2.92 3.81 20.54
CA LEU A 96 3.00 4.90 21.52
C LEU A 96 2.03 4.71 22.69
N GLU A 97 0.81 4.28 22.39
CA GLU A 97 -0.23 4.08 23.40
C GLU A 97 -0.59 2.62 23.59
N GLY A 98 -0.67 1.84 22.51
CA GLY A 98 -1.08 0.44 22.55
C GLY A 98 -0.16 -0.44 23.39
N TYR A 99 1.15 -0.28 23.25
CA TYR A 99 2.11 -1.00 24.10
C TYR A 99 2.03 -0.59 25.57
N LYS A 100 1.78 0.69 25.85
CA LYS A 100 1.58 1.16 27.22
C LYS A 100 0.28 0.62 27.83
N MET A 101 -0.80 0.52 27.05
CA MET A 101 -2.00 -0.18 27.47
C MET A 101 -1.70 -1.65 27.80
N ALA A 102 -0.93 -2.31 26.95
CA ALA A 102 -0.53 -3.71 27.20
C ALA A 102 0.30 -3.85 28.49
N ARG A 103 1.27 -2.96 28.73
CA ARG A 103 2.05 -2.90 29.97
C ARG A 103 1.19 -2.65 31.21
N ASN A 104 0.11 -1.91 31.07
CA ASN A 104 -0.87 -1.62 32.12
C ASN A 104 -1.91 -2.75 32.31
N GLY A 105 -1.69 -3.93 31.70
CA GLY A 105 -2.60 -5.09 31.80
C GLY A 105 -3.85 -4.97 30.90
N ARG A 106 -3.88 -4.03 29.97
CA ARG A 106 -5.01 -3.72 29.06
C ARG A 106 -4.71 -4.11 27.60
N ALA A 107 -3.85 -5.12 27.38
CA ALA A 107 -3.51 -5.59 26.04
C ALA A 107 -4.74 -6.02 25.24
N GLY A 108 -5.66 -6.78 25.88
CA GLY A 108 -6.88 -7.23 25.22
C GLY A 108 -7.77 -6.08 24.76
N ALA A 109 -7.92 -5.03 25.58
CA ALA A 109 -8.69 -3.85 25.21
C ALA A 109 -8.04 -3.09 24.03
N ALA A 110 -6.71 -2.95 24.00
CA ALA A 110 -5.97 -2.32 22.92
C ALA A 110 -6.15 -3.10 21.60
N LEU A 111 -6.03 -4.42 21.65
CA LEU A 111 -6.24 -5.30 20.49
C LEU A 111 -7.67 -5.27 19.96
N THR A 112 -8.65 -5.26 20.88
CA THR A 112 -10.06 -5.20 20.47
C THR A 112 -10.40 -3.87 19.83
N ILE A 113 -9.97 -2.74 20.40
CA ILE A 113 -10.28 -1.45 19.81
C ILE A 113 -9.54 -1.23 18.48
N SER A 114 -8.32 -1.74 18.35
CA SER A 114 -7.61 -1.76 17.07
C SER A 114 -8.41 -2.54 16.03
N ALA A 115 -8.77 -3.79 16.31
CA ALA A 115 -9.47 -4.64 15.34
C ALA A 115 -10.89 -4.14 15.00
N VAL A 116 -11.69 -3.77 16.02
CA VAL A 116 -13.07 -3.29 15.80
C VAL A 116 -13.08 -1.90 15.16
N GLY A 117 -12.18 -1.00 15.58
CA GLY A 117 -12.02 0.32 14.97
C GLY A 117 -11.63 0.24 13.50
N SER A 118 -10.68 -0.66 13.18
CA SER A 118 -10.24 -0.95 11.82
C SER A 118 -11.36 -1.55 10.96
N PHE A 119 -12.14 -2.49 11.52
CA PHE A 119 -13.29 -3.08 10.84
C PHE A 119 -14.35 -2.04 10.47
N ILE A 120 -14.72 -1.17 11.41
CA ILE A 120 -15.71 -0.11 11.17
C ILE A 120 -15.17 0.86 10.11
N ALA A 121 -13.94 1.33 10.28
CA ALA A 121 -13.33 2.29 9.40
C ALA A 121 -13.13 1.73 7.97
N GLY A 122 -12.63 0.50 7.86
CA GLY A 122 -12.48 -0.20 6.59
C GLY A 122 -13.84 -0.41 5.88
N SER A 123 -14.88 -0.80 6.63
CA SER A 123 -16.22 -1.00 6.05
C SER A 123 -16.84 0.30 5.52
N VAL A 124 -16.68 1.42 6.25
CA VAL A 124 -17.14 2.76 5.81
C VAL A 124 -16.33 3.22 4.60
N ALA A 125 -15.01 3.03 4.63
CA ALA A 125 -14.12 3.39 3.53
C ALA A 125 -14.43 2.58 2.26
N THR A 126 -14.74 1.29 2.39
CA THR A 126 -15.18 0.45 1.25
C THR A 126 -16.49 0.97 0.64
N LEU A 127 -17.42 1.46 1.46
CA LEU A 127 -18.63 2.12 0.95
C LEU A 127 -18.29 3.38 0.15
N LEU A 128 -17.31 4.16 0.61
CA LEU A 128 -16.83 5.33 -0.14
C LEU A 128 -16.18 4.93 -1.47
N VAL A 129 -15.40 3.83 -1.51
CA VAL A 129 -14.84 3.29 -2.74
C VAL A 129 -15.96 2.90 -3.72
N ALA A 130 -16.95 2.16 -3.26
CA ALA A 130 -18.09 1.73 -4.07
C ALA A 130 -18.90 2.92 -4.62
N ALA A 131 -19.14 3.94 -3.79
CA ALA A 131 -19.92 5.10 -4.19
C ALA A 131 -19.13 6.06 -5.11
N SER A 132 -17.83 6.19 -4.92
CA SER A 132 -16.98 7.09 -5.71
C SER A 132 -16.56 6.51 -7.05
N GLY A 133 -16.49 5.18 -7.20
CA GLY A 133 -16.02 4.52 -8.40
C GLY A 133 -16.72 4.99 -9.68
N PRO A 134 -18.05 4.86 -9.80
CA PRO A 134 -18.78 5.31 -10.98
C PRO A 134 -18.63 6.81 -11.28
N LEU A 135 -18.68 7.66 -10.25
CA LEU A 135 -18.55 9.11 -10.37
C LEU A 135 -17.18 9.52 -10.91
N LEU A 136 -16.12 8.94 -10.35
CA LEU A 136 -14.74 9.24 -10.79
C LEU A 136 -14.44 8.64 -12.17
N THR A 137 -15.05 7.51 -12.50
CA THR A 137 -14.96 6.94 -13.85
C THR A 137 -15.53 7.88 -14.89
N GLU A 138 -16.70 8.46 -14.65
CA GLU A 138 -17.31 9.43 -15.55
C GLU A 138 -16.41 10.66 -15.77
N VAL A 139 -15.85 11.20 -14.69
CA VAL A 139 -14.87 12.29 -14.77
C VAL A 139 -13.62 11.86 -15.52
N ALA A 140 -13.09 10.68 -15.23
CA ALA A 140 -11.85 10.17 -15.83
C ALA A 140 -12.01 9.84 -17.33
N LEU A 141 -13.20 9.50 -17.79
CA LEU A 141 -13.50 9.33 -19.23
C LEU A 141 -13.42 10.64 -20.01
N SER A 142 -13.51 11.80 -19.36
CA SER A 142 -13.30 13.11 -19.98
C SER A 142 -11.82 13.43 -20.23
N PHE A 143 -10.90 12.67 -19.64
CA PHE A 143 -9.46 12.87 -19.74
C PHE A 143 -8.96 12.47 -21.13
N GLY A 144 -8.19 13.35 -21.73
CA GLY A 144 -7.41 13.02 -22.92
C GLY A 144 -5.95 12.71 -22.59
N PRO A 145 -5.12 12.36 -23.59
CA PRO A 145 -3.72 12.00 -23.35
C PRO A 145 -2.90 13.06 -22.62
N ALA A 146 -3.11 14.35 -22.88
CA ALA A 146 -2.42 15.44 -22.19
C ALA A 146 -2.79 15.49 -20.69
N ASP A 147 -4.07 15.20 -20.36
CA ASP A 147 -4.54 15.19 -18.98
C ASP A 147 -3.94 14.01 -18.20
N TYR A 148 -3.88 12.82 -18.82
CA TYR A 148 -3.22 11.65 -18.25
C TYR A 148 -1.72 11.86 -18.04
N PHE A 149 -1.01 12.47 -19.02
CA PHE A 149 0.39 12.83 -18.84
C PHE A 149 0.59 13.71 -17.60
N SER A 150 -0.19 14.79 -17.51
CA SER A 150 -0.09 15.75 -16.40
C SER A 150 -0.45 15.10 -15.05
N LEU A 151 -1.41 14.17 -15.04
CA LEU A 151 -1.81 13.42 -13.86
C LEU A 151 -0.73 12.44 -13.40
N MET A 152 -0.08 11.72 -14.34
CA MET A 152 1.05 10.83 -14.02
C MET A 152 2.27 11.61 -13.53
N LEU A 153 2.55 12.74 -14.15
CA LEU A 153 3.61 13.66 -13.69
C LEU A 153 3.34 14.14 -12.26
N LEU A 154 2.09 14.52 -11.96
CA LEU A 154 1.66 14.86 -10.60
C LEU A 154 1.87 13.69 -9.63
N GLY A 155 1.49 12.47 -10.00
CA GLY A 155 1.71 11.26 -9.20
C GLY A 155 3.18 11.03 -8.86
N LEU A 156 4.07 11.19 -9.85
CA LEU A 156 5.53 11.08 -9.65
C LEU A 156 6.07 12.16 -8.71
N ILE A 157 5.65 13.42 -8.90
CA ILE A 157 6.08 14.54 -8.06
C ILE A 157 5.59 14.35 -6.62
N ILE A 158 4.31 14.03 -6.43
CA ILE A 158 3.74 13.82 -5.09
C ILE A 158 4.39 12.63 -4.41
N SER A 159 4.65 11.53 -5.14
CA SER A 159 5.39 10.38 -4.60
C SER A 159 6.76 10.78 -4.05
N ALA A 160 7.50 11.66 -4.76
CA ALA A 160 8.77 12.17 -4.28
C ALA A 160 8.63 13.14 -3.09
N VAL A 161 7.59 14.00 -3.09
CA VAL A 161 7.32 14.98 -2.02
C VAL A 161 6.98 14.31 -0.70
N LEU A 162 6.11 13.29 -0.75
CA LEU A 162 5.56 12.62 0.43
C LEU A 162 6.42 11.46 0.92
N ALA A 163 7.37 10.98 0.11
CA ALA A 163 8.33 9.96 0.51
C ALA A 163 9.10 10.34 1.79
N GLN A 164 9.44 9.33 2.58
CA GLN A 164 10.23 9.53 3.80
C GLN A 164 11.69 9.89 3.45
N GLY A 165 12.30 10.75 4.22
CA GLY A 165 13.71 11.12 4.04
C GLY A 165 13.93 12.35 3.17
N SER A 166 15.11 12.39 2.51
CA SER A 166 15.53 13.52 1.69
C SER A 166 14.78 13.56 0.36
N VAL A 167 14.16 14.70 0.07
CA VAL A 167 13.48 14.96 -1.20
C VAL A 167 14.36 14.69 -2.42
N LEU A 168 15.63 15.10 -2.37
CA LEU A 168 16.57 14.87 -3.48
C LEU A 168 16.77 13.37 -3.74
N LYS A 169 16.88 12.57 -2.67
CA LYS A 169 16.99 11.11 -2.80
C LYS A 169 15.71 10.51 -3.36
N SER A 170 14.55 11.00 -2.94
CA SER A 170 13.26 10.51 -3.45
C SER A 170 13.07 10.86 -4.94
N VAL A 171 13.46 12.06 -5.37
CA VAL A 171 13.48 12.44 -6.79
C VAL A 171 14.45 11.55 -7.59
N ALA A 172 15.64 11.29 -7.05
CA ALA A 172 16.59 10.37 -7.70
C ALA A 172 16.02 8.96 -7.85
N MET A 173 15.29 8.47 -6.84
CA MET A 173 14.63 7.17 -6.90
C MET A 173 13.49 7.14 -7.94
N VAL A 174 12.69 8.21 -8.06
CA VAL A 174 11.68 8.33 -9.13
C VAL A 174 12.34 8.30 -10.50
N VAL A 175 13.38 9.11 -10.71
CA VAL A 175 14.10 9.18 -12.00
C VAL A 175 14.73 7.83 -12.35
N LEU A 176 15.34 7.16 -11.37
CA LEU A 176 15.88 5.82 -11.56
C LEU A 176 14.78 4.81 -11.91
N GLY A 177 13.64 4.89 -11.22
CA GLY A 177 12.47 4.05 -11.52
C GLY A 177 11.97 4.25 -12.95
N VAL A 178 11.79 5.50 -13.38
CA VAL A 178 11.41 5.82 -14.77
C VAL A 178 12.44 5.26 -15.76
N ALA A 179 13.73 5.45 -15.51
CA ALA A 179 14.78 4.94 -16.38
C ALA A 179 14.76 3.41 -16.51
N LEU A 180 14.56 2.70 -15.38
CA LEU A 180 14.44 1.25 -15.37
C LEU A 180 13.16 0.76 -16.07
N GLY A 181 12.06 1.48 -15.94
CA GLY A 181 10.79 1.15 -16.62
C GLY A 181 10.84 1.36 -18.14
N LEU A 182 11.79 2.16 -18.62
CA LEU A 182 12.00 2.40 -20.04
C LEU A 182 13.04 1.45 -20.69
N VAL A 183 13.58 0.51 -19.95
CA VAL A 183 14.44 -0.56 -20.49
C VAL A 183 13.61 -1.48 -21.39
N GLY A 184 14.15 -1.88 -22.54
CA GLY A 184 13.50 -2.81 -23.44
C GLY A 184 13.23 -2.24 -24.82
N THR A 185 12.34 -2.89 -25.56
CA THR A 185 11.97 -2.47 -26.90
C THR A 185 10.85 -1.41 -26.85
N ASP A 186 11.08 -0.27 -27.43
CA ASP A 186 10.07 0.78 -27.58
C ASP A 186 8.93 0.27 -28.47
N VAL A 187 7.74 0.16 -27.91
CA VAL A 187 6.55 -0.38 -28.59
C VAL A 187 6.16 0.42 -29.85
N GLN A 188 6.48 1.73 -29.92
CA GLN A 188 6.10 2.58 -31.04
C GLN A 188 7.14 2.59 -32.17
N THR A 189 8.44 2.55 -31.81
CA THR A 189 9.53 2.65 -32.80
C THR A 189 10.20 1.33 -33.10
N GLY A 190 10.00 0.30 -32.26
CA GLY A 190 10.71 -0.98 -32.34
C GLY A 190 12.20 -0.92 -31.96
N GLN A 191 12.69 0.25 -31.49
CA GLN A 191 14.07 0.42 -31.09
C GLN A 191 14.32 -0.11 -29.70
N GLN A 192 15.43 -0.81 -29.51
CA GLN A 192 15.88 -1.26 -28.19
C GLN A 192 16.52 -0.11 -27.40
N ARG A 193 16.13 0.03 -26.11
CA ARG A 193 16.65 1.04 -25.20
C ARG A 193 17.25 0.38 -23.97
N PHE A 194 18.46 0.79 -23.62
CA PHE A 194 19.18 0.33 -22.43
C PHE A 194 19.31 -1.20 -22.31
N THR A 195 19.21 -1.92 -23.44
CA THR A 195 19.34 -3.40 -23.45
C THR A 195 20.80 -3.85 -23.45
N PHE A 196 21.75 -2.97 -23.82
CA PHE A 196 23.20 -3.26 -23.88
C PHE A 196 23.55 -4.52 -24.68
N GLY A 197 22.68 -4.94 -25.60
CA GLY A 197 22.85 -6.16 -26.38
C GLY A 197 22.52 -7.46 -25.63
N VAL A 198 21.90 -7.37 -24.45
CA VAL A 198 21.41 -8.51 -23.68
C VAL A 198 20.00 -8.88 -24.17
N PRO A 199 19.80 -10.07 -24.79
CA PRO A 199 18.50 -10.44 -25.37
C PRO A 199 17.36 -10.45 -24.37
N GLU A 200 17.63 -10.87 -23.14
CA GLU A 200 16.64 -10.97 -22.06
C GLU A 200 16.08 -9.60 -21.62
N LEU A 201 16.83 -8.51 -21.91
CA LEU A 201 16.36 -7.15 -21.66
C LEU A 201 15.51 -6.58 -22.80
N SER A 202 15.33 -7.29 -23.91
CA SER A 202 14.53 -6.83 -25.05
C SER A 202 13.05 -6.63 -24.69
N ASP A 203 12.53 -7.47 -23.80
CA ASP A 203 11.16 -7.40 -23.28
C ASP A 203 11.04 -6.48 -22.05
N GLY A 204 12.15 -5.85 -21.66
CA GLY A 204 12.23 -5.00 -20.48
C GLY A 204 12.65 -5.75 -19.22
N LEU A 205 12.65 -5.03 -18.12
CA LEU A 205 12.89 -5.62 -16.80
C LEU A 205 11.57 -6.16 -16.24
N ASP A 206 11.57 -7.40 -15.78
CA ASP A 206 10.39 -7.99 -15.15
C ASP A 206 10.04 -7.24 -13.86
N PHE A 207 8.78 -6.82 -13.76
CA PHE A 207 8.26 -6.06 -12.61
C PHE A 207 8.34 -6.86 -11.31
N ALA A 208 7.96 -8.14 -11.35
CA ALA A 208 7.97 -8.99 -10.16
C ALA A 208 9.39 -9.24 -9.68
N ALA A 209 10.33 -9.49 -10.60
CA ALA A 209 11.75 -9.67 -10.27
C ALA A 209 12.34 -8.42 -9.58
N MET A 210 12.07 -7.23 -10.12
CA MET A 210 12.52 -5.97 -9.53
C MET A 210 11.87 -5.71 -8.17
N ALA A 211 10.54 -5.86 -8.07
CA ALA A 211 9.81 -5.60 -6.82
C ALA A 211 10.21 -6.59 -5.71
N MET A 212 10.31 -7.89 -6.03
CA MET A 212 10.75 -8.92 -5.07
C MET A 212 12.18 -8.69 -4.61
N GLY A 213 13.07 -8.29 -5.51
CA GLY A 213 14.44 -7.94 -5.15
C GLY A 213 14.47 -6.76 -4.19
N VAL A 214 13.99 -5.61 -4.66
CA VAL A 214 14.10 -4.32 -3.94
C VAL A 214 13.39 -4.34 -2.59
N PHE A 215 12.25 -5.00 -2.46
CA PHE A 215 11.48 -5.03 -1.21
C PHE A 215 11.60 -6.35 -0.45
N GLY A 216 11.50 -7.49 -1.14
CA GLY A 216 11.51 -8.80 -0.50
C GLY A 216 12.89 -9.22 -0.02
N ILE A 217 13.82 -9.40 -0.96
CA ILE A 217 15.18 -9.88 -0.62
C ILE A 217 15.93 -8.85 0.23
N SER A 218 15.83 -7.57 -0.08
CA SER A 218 16.49 -6.52 0.71
C SER A 218 16.05 -6.53 2.16
N GLU A 219 14.75 -6.72 2.42
CA GLU A 219 14.19 -6.80 3.78
C GLU A 219 14.69 -8.03 4.52
N ILE A 220 14.82 -9.17 3.83
CA ILE A 220 15.41 -10.38 4.41
C ILE A 220 16.85 -10.11 4.86
N ILE A 221 17.67 -9.48 4.01
CA ILE A 221 19.06 -9.15 4.33
C ILE A 221 19.13 -8.20 5.55
N LEU A 222 18.29 -7.16 5.57
CA LEU A 222 18.23 -6.21 6.69
C LEU A 222 17.82 -6.87 8.00
N ASN A 223 16.87 -7.80 7.96
CA ASN A 223 16.43 -8.52 9.14
C ASN A 223 17.49 -9.51 9.67
N LEU A 224 18.29 -10.10 8.77
CA LEU A 224 19.42 -10.97 9.16
C LEU A 224 20.56 -10.19 9.86
N GLU A 225 20.74 -8.92 9.55
CA GLU A 225 21.73 -8.06 10.20
C GLU A 225 21.34 -7.66 11.63
N ARG A 226 20.05 -7.61 11.94
CA ARG A 226 19.57 -7.15 13.25
C ARG A 226 19.60 -8.30 14.25
N PRO A 227 20.28 -8.16 15.40
CA PRO A 227 20.23 -9.17 16.43
C PRO A 227 18.78 -9.34 16.94
N GLU A 228 18.31 -10.56 16.97
CA GLU A 228 16.97 -10.88 17.50
C GLU A 228 16.91 -10.64 19.03
N VAL A 229 16.62 -9.42 19.44
CA VAL A 229 16.24 -9.12 20.82
C VAL A 229 14.71 -9.08 20.88
N ARG A 230 14.09 -10.25 20.98
CA ARG A 230 12.63 -10.37 21.15
C ARG A 230 12.32 -10.61 22.62
N SER A 231 12.13 -9.57 23.40
CA SER A 231 11.46 -9.72 24.70
C SER A 231 9.95 -9.81 24.47
N VAL A 232 9.44 -11.00 24.22
CA VAL A 232 7.99 -11.21 24.16
C VAL A 232 7.42 -10.85 25.53
N LEU A 233 6.47 -9.91 25.58
CA LEU A 233 5.69 -9.70 26.80
C LEU A 233 5.01 -11.03 27.16
N THR A 234 5.48 -11.65 28.24
CA THR A 234 4.85 -12.86 28.82
C THR A 234 3.53 -12.50 29.53
N ALA A 235 3.10 -11.23 29.49
CA ALA A 235 1.85 -10.79 30.06
C ALA A 235 0.68 -11.48 29.36
N LYS A 236 -0.19 -12.11 30.14
CA LYS A 236 -1.47 -12.63 29.63
C LYS A 236 -2.22 -11.50 28.94
N VAL A 237 -2.75 -11.75 27.74
CA VAL A 237 -3.48 -10.77 26.93
C VAL A 237 -4.64 -10.11 27.70
N GLY A 238 -5.13 -10.76 28.76
CA GLY A 238 -6.22 -10.26 29.60
C GLY A 238 -7.58 -10.33 28.90
N SER A 239 -8.54 -9.57 29.42
CA SER A 239 -9.91 -9.52 28.86
C SER A 239 -9.92 -8.75 27.54
N LEU A 240 -10.56 -9.33 26.52
CA LEU A 240 -10.83 -8.68 25.25
C LEU A 240 -12.02 -7.71 25.31
N PHE A 241 -12.79 -7.72 26.39
CA PHE A 241 -13.96 -6.85 26.51
C PHE A 241 -13.58 -5.42 26.86
N LEU A 242 -14.18 -4.47 26.14
CA LEU A 242 -14.09 -3.05 26.40
C LEU A 242 -15.12 -2.65 27.46
N THR A 243 -14.75 -1.74 28.34
CA THR A 243 -15.69 -1.10 29.25
C THR A 243 -16.59 -0.11 28.49
N ARG A 244 -17.77 0.20 29.04
CA ARG A 244 -18.68 1.19 28.44
C ARG A 244 -18.04 2.57 28.26
N GLU A 245 -17.18 2.96 29.18
CA GLU A 245 -16.44 4.21 29.09
C GLU A 245 -15.43 4.20 27.95
N GLU A 246 -14.68 3.11 27.79
CA GLU A 246 -13.72 2.94 26.69
C GLU A 246 -14.42 2.98 25.33
N VAL A 247 -15.55 2.30 25.17
CA VAL A 247 -16.36 2.35 23.95
C VAL A 247 -16.80 3.78 23.66
N LYS A 248 -17.35 4.49 24.68
CA LYS A 248 -17.83 5.86 24.53
C LYS A 248 -16.71 6.84 24.15
N ARG A 249 -15.50 6.62 24.66
CA ARG A 249 -14.31 7.42 24.35
C ARG A 249 -13.76 7.11 22.95
N SER A 250 -13.83 5.86 22.51
CA SER A 250 -13.26 5.41 21.25
C SER A 250 -14.10 5.79 20.03
N ILE A 251 -15.45 5.81 20.13
CA ILE A 251 -16.34 6.10 19.00
C ILE A 251 -15.99 7.41 18.28
N PRO A 252 -15.83 8.56 18.96
CA PRO A 252 -15.49 9.80 18.27
C PRO A 252 -14.11 9.73 17.59
N SER A 253 -13.16 8.99 18.19
CA SER A 253 -11.81 8.81 17.64
C SER A 253 -11.83 7.94 16.39
N VAL A 254 -12.60 6.85 16.40
CA VAL A 254 -12.81 6.00 15.21
C VAL A 254 -13.44 6.81 14.08
N VAL A 255 -14.46 7.62 14.36
CA VAL A 255 -15.11 8.46 13.33
C VAL A 255 -14.13 9.47 12.73
N ARG A 256 -13.39 10.21 13.57
CA ARG A 256 -12.38 11.17 13.08
C ARG A 256 -11.26 10.47 12.31
N GLY A 257 -10.78 9.35 12.84
CA GLY A 257 -9.78 8.52 12.18
C GLY A 257 -10.25 8.05 10.81
N THR A 258 -11.49 7.54 10.71
CA THR A 258 -12.10 7.12 9.45
C THR A 258 -12.13 8.26 8.43
N ILE A 259 -12.54 9.46 8.83
CA ILE A 259 -12.59 10.62 7.93
C ILE A 259 -11.18 10.99 7.45
N ILE A 260 -10.23 11.11 8.38
CA ILE A 260 -8.83 11.45 8.04
C ILE A 260 -8.23 10.39 7.11
N GLY A 261 -8.41 9.12 7.44
CA GLY A 261 -7.91 8.01 6.65
C GLY A 261 -8.50 8.00 5.25
N SER A 262 -9.82 8.16 5.15
CA SER A 262 -10.51 8.18 3.85
C SER A 262 -10.04 9.30 2.94
N VAL A 263 -9.73 10.48 3.48
CA VAL A 263 -9.23 11.61 2.68
C VAL A 263 -7.76 11.41 2.31
N LEU A 264 -6.92 11.05 3.28
CA LEU A 264 -5.47 10.94 3.04
C LEU A 264 -5.08 9.69 2.24
N GLY A 265 -5.89 8.63 2.27
CA GLY A 265 -5.65 7.42 1.49
C GLY A 265 -5.77 7.63 -0.02
N ILE A 266 -6.61 8.57 -0.45
CA ILE A 266 -6.75 8.92 -1.87
C ILE A 266 -5.51 9.67 -2.39
N LEU A 267 -4.81 10.39 -1.50
CA LEU A 267 -3.68 11.23 -1.90
C LEU A 267 -2.44 10.39 -2.21
N PRO A 268 -1.82 10.58 -3.37
CA PRO A 268 -0.58 9.89 -3.71
C PRO A 268 0.54 10.16 -2.69
N GLY A 269 1.25 9.12 -2.28
CA GLY A 269 2.40 9.21 -1.36
C GLY A 269 2.09 9.34 0.13
N GLY A 270 0.86 9.70 0.52
CA GLY A 270 0.48 9.87 1.93
C GLY A 270 0.12 8.55 2.60
N GLY A 271 -0.75 7.81 1.98
CA GLY A 271 -1.19 6.49 2.40
C GLY A 271 -1.58 6.35 3.86
N ALA A 272 -1.57 5.11 4.31
CA ALA A 272 -1.97 4.71 5.66
C ALA A 272 -1.08 5.31 6.76
N SER A 273 0.22 5.47 6.51
CA SER A 273 1.16 6.00 7.51
C SER A 273 0.85 7.46 7.86
N LEU A 274 0.70 8.33 6.85
CA LEU A 274 0.38 9.74 7.09
C LEU A 274 -0.99 9.89 7.77
N ALA A 275 -1.96 9.05 7.39
CA ALA A 275 -3.29 9.03 7.99
C ALA A 275 -3.24 8.67 9.49
N SER A 276 -2.46 7.64 9.83
CA SER A 276 -2.27 7.19 11.21
C SER A 276 -1.63 8.28 12.07
N PHE A 277 -0.52 8.89 11.62
CA PHE A 277 0.14 9.99 12.32
C PHE A 277 -0.76 11.22 12.44
N GLY A 278 -1.43 11.61 11.36
CA GLY A 278 -2.37 12.75 11.34
C GLY A 278 -3.51 12.56 12.33
N SER A 279 -4.08 11.36 12.39
CA SER A 279 -5.11 10.99 13.35
C SER A 279 -4.59 11.07 14.79
N TYR A 280 -3.41 10.52 15.09
CA TYR A 280 -2.82 10.61 16.42
C TYR A 280 -2.64 12.05 16.89
N MET A 281 -2.09 12.90 16.04
CA MET A 281 -1.88 14.31 16.34
C MET A 281 -3.20 15.05 16.60
N MET A 282 -4.24 14.72 15.83
CA MET A 282 -5.58 15.27 16.07
C MET A 282 -6.16 14.75 17.38
N GLU A 283 -6.09 13.46 17.65
CA GLU A 283 -6.60 12.88 18.90
C GLU A 283 -5.91 13.45 20.12
N ARG A 284 -4.60 13.62 20.10
CA ARG A 284 -3.84 14.25 21.17
C ARG A 284 -4.32 15.68 21.50
N LYS A 285 -4.86 16.42 20.53
CA LYS A 285 -5.38 17.78 20.73
C LYS A 285 -6.86 17.82 21.12
N MET A 286 -7.68 16.94 20.56
CA MET A 286 -9.13 17.03 20.61
C MET A 286 -9.79 16.08 21.61
N SER A 287 -9.14 14.97 21.98
CA SER A 287 -9.75 13.97 22.86
C SER A 287 -9.90 14.46 24.28
N LYS A 288 -11.00 14.07 24.91
CA LYS A 288 -11.24 14.33 26.34
C LYS A 288 -10.21 13.67 27.23
N GLY A 289 -9.69 12.51 26.81
CA GLY A 289 -8.62 11.76 27.48
C GLY A 289 -7.20 12.27 27.20
N ARG A 290 -7.00 13.47 26.69
CA ARG A 290 -5.69 14.01 26.29
C ARG A 290 -4.62 13.97 27.37
N ALA A 291 -4.99 14.02 28.62
CA ALA A 291 -4.06 13.90 29.75
C ALA A 291 -3.45 12.50 29.91
N GLN A 292 -4.05 11.47 29.30
CA GLN A 292 -3.58 10.08 29.32
C GLN A 292 -2.62 9.75 28.16
N PHE A 293 -2.51 10.64 27.17
CA PHE A 293 -1.58 10.44 26.05
C PHE A 293 -0.14 10.35 26.56
N GLY A 294 0.55 9.34 26.09
CA GLY A 294 1.86 8.95 26.59
C GLY A 294 1.82 7.91 27.73
N ASN A 295 0.62 7.54 28.23
CA ASN A 295 0.43 6.57 29.32
C ASN A 295 -0.60 5.47 28.98
N GLY A 296 -0.98 5.31 27.72
CA GLY A 296 -1.93 4.30 27.26
C GLY A 296 -3.34 4.86 27.05
N ALA A 297 -3.46 6.00 26.37
CA ALA A 297 -4.74 6.55 25.96
C ALA A 297 -5.39 5.70 24.85
N ILE A 298 -6.60 5.19 25.08
CA ILE A 298 -7.32 4.34 24.12
C ILE A 298 -7.64 5.07 22.82
N GLU A 299 -7.88 6.38 22.88
CA GLU A 299 -8.12 7.23 21.71
C GLU A 299 -6.88 7.28 20.78
N GLY A 300 -5.69 7.20 21.37
CA GLY A 300 -4.42 7.15 20.64
C GLY A 300 -4.12 5.81 19.97
N VAL A 301 -4.98 4.80 20.20
CA VAL A 301 -5.02 3.55 19.43
C VAL A 301 -6.20 3.58 18.45
N ALA A 302 -7.40 3.90 18.94
CA ALA A 302 -8.64 3.84 18.18
C ALA A 302 -8.64 4.72 16.92
N GLY A 303 -8.20 5.98 17.05
CA GLY A 303 -8.15 6.93 15.93
C GLY A 303 -7.14 6.55 14.85
N PRO A 304 -5.86 6.35 15.21
CA PRO A 304 -4.81 5.96 14.25
C PRO A 304 -5.10 4.64 13.53
N GLU A 305 -5.61 3.63 14.23
CA GLU A 305 -5.95 2.34 13.61
C GLU A 305 -7.13 2.45 12.65
N ALA A 306 -8.15 3.22 13.01
CA ALA A 306 -9.25 3.54 12.10
C ALA A 306 -8.74 4.31 10.86
N ALA A 307 -7.86 5.29 11.04
CA ALA A 307 -7.29 6.07 9.94
C ALA A 307 -6.41 5.21 9.02
N ASN A 308 -5.59 4.32 9.59
CA ASN A 308 -4.77 3.39 8.86
C ASN A 308 -5.61 2.54 7.89
N ASN A 309 -6.62 1.86 8.43
CA ASN A 309 -7.44 0.93 7.64
C ASN A 309 -8.37 1.65 6.66
N ALA A 310 -8.93 2.81 7.02
CA ALA A 310 -9.68 3.62 6.06
C ALA A 310 -8.81 4.08 4.88
N ALA A 311 -7.57 4.51 5.15
CA ALA A 311 -6.64 4.93 4.11
C ALA A 311 -6.20 3.75 3.22
N ALA A 312 -5.99 2.57 3.79
CA ALA A 312 -5.69 1.37 3.03
C ALA A 312 -6.80 1.04 2.02
N GLN A 313 -8.06 1.15 2.43
CA GLN A 313 -9.21 0.91 1.54
C GLN A 313 -9.34 2.01 0.47
N THR A 314 -9.33 3.28 0.86
CA THR A 314 -9.54 4.38 -0.10
C THR A 314 -8.37 4.57 -1.07
N SER A 315 -7.21 4.00 -0.78
CA SER A 315 -6.07 3.98 -1.73
C SER A 315 -6.38 3.21 -3.03
N PHE A 316 -7.39 2.35 -3.03
CA PHE A 316 -7.89 1.70 -4.23
C PHE A 316 -8.68 2.64 -5.16
N ILE A 317 -9.19 3.76 -4.66
CA ILE A 317 -9.94 4.72 -5.50
C ILE A 317 -9.10 5.20 -6.69
N PRO A 318 -7.95 5.88 -6.50
CA PRO A 318 -7.15 6.34 -7.63
C PRO A 318 -6.59 5.19 -8.47
N LEU A 319 -6.29 4.05 -7.87
CA LEU A 319 -5.84 2.85 -8.58
C LEU A 319 -6.89 2.36 -9.59
N LEU A 320 -8.11 2.13 -9.13
CA LEU A 320 -9.17 1.51 -9.94
C LEU A 320 -9.77 2.48 -10.96
N THR A 321 -9.84 3.79 -10.62
CA THR A 321 -10.50 4.78 -11.45
C THR A 321 -9.56 5.55 -12.39
N LEU A 322 -8.33 5.79 -11.96
CA LEU A 322 -7.35 6.58 -12.72
C LEU A 322 -6.13 5.76 -13.17
N GLY A 323 -5.94 4.56 -12.62
CA GLY A 323 -4.75 3.74 -12.87
C GLY A 323 -3.49 4.24 -12.16
N ILE A 324 -3.63 5.08 -11.12
CA ILE A 324 -2.50 5.69 -10.44
C ILE A 324 -2.32 5.11 -9.05
N PRO A 325 -1.14 4.57 -8.72
CA PRO A 325 -0.87 4.08 -7.39
C PRO A 325 -0.71 5.24 -6.40
N SER A 326 -1.43 5.19 -5.29
CA SER A 326 -1.31 6.16 -4.20
C SER A 326 -0.16 5.85 -3.22
N ASN A 327 0.34 4.62 -3.22
CA ASN A 327 1.44 4.19 -2.36
C ASN A 327 2.15 2.97 -2.97
N ALA A 328 3.22 2.48 -2.32
CA ALA A 328 4.01 1.35 -2.81
C ALA A 328 3.19 0.06 -2.97
N VAL A 329 2.25 -0.22 -2.06
CA VAL A 329 1.36 -1.40 -2.18
C VAL A 329 0.47 -1.27 -3.41
N MET A 330 -0.09 -0.09 -3.65
CA MET A 330 -0.90 0.17 -4.85
C MET A 330 -0.07 0.07 -6.13
N ALA A 331 1.21 0.44 -6.11
CA ALA A 331 2.10 0.24 -7.25
C ALA A 331 2.33 -1.25 -7.54
N LEU A 332 2.47 -2.09 -6.51
CA LEU A 332 2.50 -3.55 -6.67
C LEU A 332 1.19 -4.10 -7.23
N MET A 333 0.05 -3.54 -6.81
CA MET A 333 -1.26 -3.92 -7.35
C MET A 333 -1.42 -3.54 -8.83
N VAL A 334 -0.89 -2.36 -9.24
CA VAL A 334 -0.82 -2.00 -10.68
C VAL A 334 0.02 -3.02 -11.43
N GLY A 335 1.19 -3.37 -10.90
CA GLY A 335 2.04 -4.39 -11.51
C GLY A 335 1.36 -5.75 -11.62
N ALA A 336 0.64 -6.17 -10.57
CA ALA A 336 -0.15 -7.40 -10.60
C ALA A 336 -1.23 -7.38 -11.69
N LEU A 337 -1.94 -6.26 -11.85
CA LEU A 337 -2.93 -6.08 -12.92
C LEU A 337 -2.28 -6.14 -14.30
N ILE A 338 -1.14 -5.49 -14.49
CA ILE A 338 -0.39 -5.50 -15.76
C ILE A 338 0.08 -6.91 -16.10
N ILE A 339 0.62 -7.67 -15.14
CA ILE A 339 1.01 -9.09 -15.31
C ILE A 339 -0.19 -9.94 -15.76
N GLN A 340 -1.38 -9.63 -15.26
CA GLN A 340 -2.64 -10.29 -15.68
C GLN A 340 -3.19 -9.75 -17.01
N GLY A 341 -2.47 -8.86 -17.72
CA GLY A 341 -2.91 -8.25 -18.96
C GLY A 341 -4.02 -7.20 -18.81
N ILE A 342 -4.25 -6.71 -17.58
CA ILE A 342 -5.29 -5.74 -17.28
C ILE A 342 -4.65 -4.37 -17.05
N GLN A 343 -5.06 -3.39 -17.84
CA GLN A 343 -4.64 -2.02 -17.64
C GLN A 343 -5.59 -1.32 -16.66
N PRO A 344 -5.11 -0.91 -15.47
CA PRO A 344 -5.94 -0.19 -14.51
C PRO A 344 -6.31 1.20 -15.07
N GLY A 345 -7.49 1.69 -14.69
CA GLY A 345 -7.95 3.00 -15.14
C GLY A 345 -9.46 3.07 -15.36
N PRO A 346 -9.96 4.18 -15.96
CA PRO A 346 -11.38 4.49 -15.95
C PRO A 346 -12.26 3.48 -16.73
N ARG A 347 -11.69 2.82 -17.72
CA ARG A 347 -12.44 1.79 -18.49
C ARG A 347 -12.62 0.48 -17.74
N MET A 348 -11.91 0.30 -16.62
CA MET A 348 -11.91 -0.96 -15.86
C MET A 348 -13.31 -1.30 -15.30
N VAL A 349 -14.08 -0.29 -14.91
CA VAL A 349 -15.46 -0.48 -14.42
C VAL A 349 -16.35 -1.14 -15.49
N GLU A 350 -16.16 -0.77 -16.75
CA GLU A 350 -16.96 -1.28 -17.87
C GLU A 350 -16.36 -2.57 -18.48
N SER A 351 -15.03 -2.60 -18.64
CA SER A 351 -14.34 -3.72 -19.30
C SER A 351 -14.09 -4.91 -18.41
N GLN A 352 -14.02 -4.72 -17.09
CA GLN A 352 -13.72 -5.73 -16.08
C GLN A 352 -14.63 -5.60 -14.84
N PRO A 353 -15.97 -5.64 -15.00
CA PRO A 353 -16.92 -5.42 -13.91
C PRO A 353 -16.78 -6.46 -12.78
N ASP A 354 -16.48 -7.71 -13.12
CA ASP A 354 -16.26 -8.79 -12.14
C ASP A 354 -15.07 -8.47 -11.23
N LEU A 355 -13.99 -7.99 -11.80
CA LEU A 355 -12.80 -7.62 -11.03
C LEU A 355 -13.09 -6.38 -10.19
N PHE A 356 -13.67 -5.34 -10.77
CA PHE A 356 -13.93 -4.08 -10.07
C PHE A 356 -14.89 -4.26 -8.89
N TRP A 357 -16.08 -4.80 -9.16
CA TRP A 357 -17.11 -4.97 -8.12
C TRP A 357 -16.82 -6.14 -7.20
N GLY A 358 -16.24 -7.24 -7.74
CA GLY A 358 -15.82 -8.38 -6.94
C GLY A 358 -14.75 -8.01 -5.93
N LEU A 359 -13.75 -7.21 -6.33
CA LEU A 359 -12.73 -6.70 -5.42
C LEU A 359 -13.34 -5.84 -4.32
N ILE A 360 -14.19 -4.87 -4.66
CA ILE A 360 -14.85 -3.98 -3.68
C ILE A 360 -15.67 -4.79 -2.68
N CYS A 361 -16.47 -5.74 -3.14
CA CYS A 361 -17.27 -6.58 -2.25
C CYS A 361 -16.41 -7.52 -1.39
N SER A 362 -15.28 -8.00 -1.94
CA SER A 362 -14.32 -8.81 -1.19
C SER A 362 -13.68 -8.04 -0.02
N MET A 363 -13.59 -6.72 -0.09
CA MET A 363 -13.06 -5.90 1.00
C MET A 363 -13.93 -6.02 2.27
N TRP A 364 -15.27 -6.02 2.15
CA TRP A 364 -16.15 -6.26 3.32
C TRP A 364 -16.00 -7.68 3.84
N ILE A 365 -15.96 -8.68 2.96
CA ILE A 365 -15.78 -10.08 3.33
C ILE A 365 -14.43 -10.27 4.04
N GLY A 366 -13.36 -9.71 3.47
CA GLY A 366 -12.01 -9.72 4.05
C GLY A 366 -11.96 -9.02 5.41
N ASN A 367 -12.62 -7.88 5.59
CA ASN A 367 -12.69 -7.19 6.87
C ASN A 367 -13.38 -8.06 7.95
N VAL A 368 -14.46 -8.77 7.61
CA VAL A 368 -15.11 -9.73 8.54
C VAL A 368 -14.16 -10.87 8.87
N MET A 369 -13.50 -11.46 7.85
CA MET A 369 -12.51 -12.51 8.05
C MET A 369 -11.39 -12.06 8.98
N LEU A 370 -10.87 -10.85 8.79
CA LEU A 370 -9.80 -10.30 9.62
C LEU A 370 -10.21 -10.07 11.08
N LEU A 371 -11.46 -9.65 11.31
CA LEU A 371 -11.97 -9.53 12.68
C LEU A 371 -11.98 -10.89 13.38
N VAL A 372 -12.45 -11.94 12.69
CA VAL A 372 -12.47 -13.32 13.19
C VAL A 372 -11.05 -13.88 13.36
N ILE A 373 -10.16 -13.62 12.42
CA ILE A 373 -8.77 -14.10 12.45
C ILE A 373 -7.98 -13.42 13.60
N ASN A 374 -8.16 -12.11 13.80
CA ASN A 374 -7.30 -11.37 14.72
C ASN A 374 -7.76 -11.43 16.19
N LEU A 375 -9.06 -11.49 16.50
CA LEU A 375 -9.52 -11.52 17.88
C LEU A 375 -9.56 -12.93 18.48
N PRO A 376 -10.29 -13.91 17.93
CA PRO A 376 -10.34 -15.26 18.49
C PRO A 376 -9.00 -16.00 18.40
N MET A 377 -8.21 -15.77 17.34
CA MET A 377 -6.97 -16.50 17.10
C MET A 377 -5.72 -15.81 17.65
N ILE A 378 -5.88 -14.81 18.50
CA ILE A 378 -4.77 -14.02 19.05
C ILE A 378 -3.69 -14.89 19.73
N GLY A 379 -4.11 -15.97 20.39
CA GLY A 379 -3.19 -16.92 21.01
C GLY A 379 -2.26 -17.62 19.99
N MET A 380 -2.73 -17.84 18.78
CA MET A 380 -1.94 -18.41 17.69
C MET A 380 -0.90 -17.38 17.22
N TRP A 381 -1.28 -16.13 17.04
CA TRP A 381 -0.38 -15.05 16.64
C TRP A 381 0.72 -14.79 17.66
N VAL A 382 0.40 -14.83 18.95
CA VAL A 382 1.42 -14.73 20.03
C VAL A 382 2.43 -15.88 19.95
N LYS A 383 2.02 -17.09 19.60
CA LYS A 383 2.94 -18.23 19.40
C LYS A 383 3.79 -18.04 18.14
N LEU A 384 3.23 -17.49 17.06
CA LEU A 384 3.97 -17.22 15.83
C LEU A 384 5.12 -16.22 16.07
N LEU A 385 4.93 -15.23 16.96
CA LEU A 385 5.97 -14.29 17.35
C LEU A 385 7.20 -14.95 17.98
N GLN A 386 7.07 -16.18 18.46
CA GLN A 386 8.17 -16.93 19.09
C GLN A 386 9.01 -17.72 18.08
N VAL A 387 8.58 -17.83 16.82
CA VAL A 387 9.31 -18.55 15.76
C VAL A 387 10.56 -17.76 15.38
N PRO A 388 11.77 -18.35 15.52
CA PRO A 388 13.00 -17.69 15.14
C PRO A 388 13.06 -17.44 13.63
N TYR A 389 13.44 -16.23 13.23
CA TYR A 389 13.51 -15.80 11.84
C TYR A 389 14.42 -16.69 10.98
N LYS A 390 15.45 -17.28 11.58
CA LYS A 390 16.41 -18.20 10.92
C LYS A 390 15.76 -19.42 10.24
N TYR A 391 14.55 -19.82 10.65
CA TYR A 391 13.84 -20.92 9.99
C TYR A 391 12.93 -20.44 8.86
N MET A 392 12.56 -19.18 8.85
CA MET A 392 11.61 -18.61 7.89
C MET A 392 12.30 -18.13 6.63
N TYR A 393 13.44 -17.41 6.74
CA TYR A 393 14.04 -16.77 5.57
C TYR A 393 14.51 -17.77 4.49
N PRO A 394 15.03 -18.99 4.78
CA PRO A 394 15.41 -19.91 3.71
C PRO A 394 14.20 -20.38 2.90
N ALA A 395 13.07 -20.67 3.57
CA ALA A 395 11.84 -21.04 2.90
C ALA A 395 11.34 -19.89 2.00
N ILE A 396 11.32 -18.66 2.51
CA ILE A 396 10.91 -17.48 1.76
C ILE A 396 11.79 -17.30 0.51
N LEU A 397 13.12 -17.35 0.64
CA LEU A 397 14.04 -17.22 -0.50
C LEU A 397 13.84 -18.31 -1.56
N THR A 398 13.58 -19.55 -1.13
CA THR A 398 13.30 -20.65 -2.04
C THR A 398 12.01 -20.42 -2.82
N PHE A 399 10.94 -20.00 -2.13
CA PHE A 399 9.67 -19.67 -2.79
C PHE A 399 9.80 -18.47 -3.72
N CYS A 400 10.60 -17.46 -3.38
CA CYS A 400 10.89 -16.33 -4.24
C CYS A 400 11.57 -16.76 -5.55
N ALA A 401 12.61 -17.56 -5.44
CA ALA A 401 13.35 -18.03 -6.62
C ALA A 401 12.47 -18.87 -7.55
N ILE A 402 11.70 -19.82 -6.97
CA ILE A 402 10.75 -20.63 -7.73
C ILE A 402 9.66 -19.74 -8.35
N GLY A 403 9.12 -18.81 -7.58
CA GLY A 403 8.04 -17.93 -8.02
C GLY A 403 8.45 -17.07 -9.21
N VAL A 404 9.57 -16.35 -9.10
CA VAL A 404 10.07 -15.49 -10.19
C VAL A 404 10.36 -16.31 -11.45
N TYR A 405 11.03 -17.45 -11.28
CA TYR A 405 11.30 -18.35 -12.42
C TYR A 405 10.00 -18.79 -13.11
N SER A 406 8.95 -19.09 -12.34
CA SER A 406 7.69 -19.62 -12.88
C SER A 406 6.87 -18.60 -13.69
N ILE A 407 7.13 -17.30 -13.56
CA ILE A 407 6.40 -16.27 -14.32
C ILE A 407 6.76 -16.35 -15.81
N ASN A 408 8.06 -16.29 -16.12
CA ASN A 408 8.57 -16.22 -17.48
C ASN A 408 9.38 -17.46 -17.90
N ASN A 409 9.56 -18.44 -17.01
CA ASN A 409 10.48 -19.58 -17.16
C ASN A 409 11.90 -19.14 -17.53
N ASN A 410 12.34 -18.00 -16.97
CA ASN A 410 13.62 -17.38 -17.30
C ASN A 410 14.53 -17.29 -16.06
N VAL A 411 15.72 -17.86 -16.16
CA VAL A 411 16.73 -17.81 -15.08
C VAL A 411 17.29 -16.40 -14.91
N PHE A 412 17.28 -15.58 -15.95
CA PHE A 412 17.71 -14.18 -15.89
C PHE A 412 16.92 -13.39 -14.86
N ASP A 413 15.60 -13.63 -14.74
CA ASP A 413 14.74 -12.95 -13.76
C ASP A 413 15.13 -13.28 -12.32
N VAL A 414 15.62 -14.49 -12.07
CA VAL A 414 16.17 -14.89 -10.76
C VAL A 414 17.45 -14.10 -10.45
N TYR A 415 18.37 -13.99 -11.43
CA TYR A 415 19.57 -13.16 -11.24
C TYR A 415 19.23 -11.68 -11.08
N ALA A 416 18.28 -11.17 -11.85
CA ALA A 416 17.78 -9.80 -11.71
C ALA A 416 17.20 -9.57 -10.30
N THR A 417 16.44 -10.52 -9.77
CA THR A 417 15.88 -10.45 -8.41
C THR A 417 16.99 -10.35 -7.35
N VAL A 418 18.05 -11.13 -7.46
CA VAL A 418 19.20 -11.05 -6.54
C VAL A 418 19.91 -9.71 -6.67
N PHE A 419 20.15 -9.24 -7.89
CA PHE A 419 20.77 -7.94 -8.16
C PHE A 419 19.97 -6.81 -7.54
N PHE A 420 18.65 -6.77 -7.78
CA PHE A 420 17.75 -5.77 -7.18
C PHE A 420 17.65 -5.92 -5.66
N GLY A 421 17.83 -7.13 -5.12
CA GLY A 421 17.90 -7.38 -3.69
C GLY A 421 19.09 -6.68 -3.04
N ILE A 422 20.26 -6.79 -3.65
CA ILE A 422 21.47 -6.11 -3.21
C ILE A 422 21.32 -4.59 -3.34
N LEU A 423 20.76 -4.11 -4.47
CA LEU A 423 20.47 -2.69 -4.65
C LEU A 423 19.50 -2.15 -3.61
N GLY A 424 18.40 -2.86 -3.34
CA GLY A 424 17.43 -2.50 -2.31
C GLY A 424 18.06 -2.40 -0.93
N TYR A 425 18.95 -3.34 -0.58
CA TYR A 425 19.73 -3.28 0.64
C TYR A 425 20.62 -2.01 0.70
N VAL A 426 21.34 -1.71 -0.39
CA VAL A 426 22.16 -0.49 -0.49
C VAL A 426 21.32 0.77 -0.36
N PHE A 427 20.15 0.84 -1.03
CA PHE A 427 19.23 1.97 -0.90
C PHE A 427 18.80 2.19 0.54
N ASN A 428 18.42 1.13 1.26
CA ASN A 428 18.08 1.22 2.68
C ASN A 428 19.25 1.73 3.53
N LYS A 429 20.47 1.23 3.30
CA LYS A 429 21.69 1.74 4.00
C LYS A 429 21.98 3.20 3.72
N LEU A 430 21.71 3.65 2.52
CA LEU A 430 21.84 5.06 2.13
C LEU A 430 20.66 5.92 2.56
N LYS A 431 19.67 5.36 3.27
CA LYS A 431 18.41 6.02 3.64
C LYS A 431 17.68 6.60 2.39
N MET A 432 17.63 5.82 1.33
CA MET A 432 16.85 6.08 0.12
C MET A 432 15.63 5.18 0.15
N GLU A 433 14.45 5.77 0.23
CA GLU A 433 13.20 5.00 0.26
C GLU A 433 12.92 4.39 -1.12
N PRO A 434 12.73 3.05 -1.23
CA PRO A 434 12.51 2.41 -2.53
C PRO A 434 11.12 2.62 -3.14
N ALA A 435 10.11 3.04 -2.36
CA ALA A 435 8.74 3.21 -2.86
C ALA A 435 8.62 4.16 -4.07
N PRO A 436 9.28 5.34 -4.10
CA PRO A 436 9.27 6.21 -5.27
C PRO A 436 9.86 5.58 -6.53
N LEU A 437 10.85 4.68 -6.40
CA LEU A 437 11.41 3.92 -7.53
C LEU A 437 10.32 3.04 -8.17
N LEU A 438 9.56 2.32 -7.37
CA LEU A 438 8.48 1.46 -7.86
C LEU A 438 7.41 2.26 -8.60
N VAL A 439 7.01 3.40 -8.04
CA VAL A 439 6.04 4.31 -8.67
C VAL A 439 6.61 4.85 -10.00
N GLY A 440 7.89 5.22 -10.02
CA GLY A 440 8.58 5.66 -11.24
C GLY A 440 8.63 4.59 -12.32
N PHE A 441 8.93 3.35 -11.93
CA PHE A 441 8.98 2.19 -12.83
C PHE A 441 7.63 1.93 -13.51
N VAL A 442 6.53 2.02 -12.75
CA VAL A 442 5.18 1.78 -13.28
C VAL A 442 4.67 2.96 -14.10
N LEU A 443 4.78 4.18 -13.58
CA LEU A 443 4.22 5.36 -14.22
C LEU A 443 5.08 5.89 -15.37
N GLY A 444 6.38 5.60 -15.41
CA GLY A 444 7.31 6.10 -16.43
C GLY A 444 6.89 5.75 -17.86
N PRO A 445 6.74 4.46 -18.20
CA PRO A 445 6.28 4.03 -19.52
C PRO A 445 4.90 4.58 -19.88
N MET A 446 3.95 4.58 -18.94
CA MET A 446 2.61 5.12 -19.14
C MET A 446 2.64 6.63 -19.42
N MET A 447 3.45 7.37 -18.68
CA MET A 447 3.65 8.82 -18.88
C MET A 447 4.23 9.11 -20.26
N GLU A 448 5.23 8.35 -20.70
CA GLU A 448 5.82 8.49 -22.03
C GLU A 448 4.78 8.21 -23.13
N GLU A 449 4.02 7.14 -22.98
CA GLU A 449 2.96 6.80 -23.94
C GLU A 449 1.95 7.93 -24.10
N HIS A 450 1.45 8.47 -22.98
CA HIS A 450 0.49 9.57 -23.01
C HIS A 450 1.10 10.88 -23.53
N LEU A 451 2.38 11.17 -23.22
CA LEU A 451 3.11 12.30 -23.80
C LEU A 451 3.14 12.21 -25.31
N ARG A 452 3.56 11.06 -25.85
CA ARG A 452 3.64 10.85 -27.30
C ARG A 452 2.29 10.94 -27.96
N ARG A 453 1.25 10.33 -27.39
CA ARG A 453 -0.12 10.43 -27.91
C ARG A 453 -0.62 11.87 -27.92
N ALA A 454 -0.36 12.65 -26.85
CA ALA A 454 -0.72 14.06 -26.79
C ALA A 454 -0.02 14.87 -27.88
N MET A 455 1.28 14.65 -28.06
CA MET A 455 2.08 15.34 -29.09
C MET A 455 1.66 14.97 -30.51
N LEU A 456 1.33 13.71 -30.76
CA LEU A 456 0.80 13.28 -32.08
C LEU A 456 -0.54 13.93 -32.38
N LEU A 457 -1.48 13.95 -31.45
CA LEU A 457 -2.80 14.55 -31.64
C LEU A 457 -2.73 16.07 -31.82
N SER A 458 -1.80 16.73 -31.14
CA SER A 458 -1.56 18.18 -31.22
C SER A 458 -0.65 18.59 -32.40
N ARG A 459 -0.25 17.62 -33.24
CA ARG A 459 0.70 17.85 -34.36
C ARG A 459 2.02 18.49 -33.91
N GLY A 460 2.51 18.10 -32.76
CA GLY A 460 3.77 18.60 -32.17
C GLY A 460 3.62 19.88 -31.36
N SER A 461 2.41 20.39 -31.12
CA SER A 461 2.21 21.59 -30.30
C SER A 461 2.20 21.24 -28.82
N VAL A 462 3.17 21.80 -28.07
CA VAL A 462 3.23 21.69 -26.59
C VAL A 462 2.16 22.54 -25.92
N SER A 463 1.50 23.46 -26.61
CA SER A 463 0.43 24.29 -26.04
C SER A 463 -0.76 23.46 -25.55
N VAL A 464 -0.94 22.24 -26.08
CA VAL A 464 -2.00 21.30 -25.69
C VAL A 464 -2.06 21.05 -24.18
N PHE A 465 -0.92 21.07 -23.50
CA PHE A 465 -0.86 20.85 -22.05
C PHE A 465 -1.40 22.04 -21.24
N ILE A 466 -1.43 23.23 -21.81
CA ILE A 466 -1.95 24.46 -21.18
C ILE A 466 -3.36 24.77 -21.69
N GLU A 467 -3.67 24.47 -22.95
CA GLU A 467 -4.98 24.70 -23.56
C GLU A 467 -6.08 23.78 -23.00
N ARG A 468 -5.71 22.58 -22.57
CA ARG A 468 -6.65 21.67 -21.90
C ARG A 468 -6.80 22.05 -20.43
N PRO A 469 -8.03 22.41 -19.95
CA PRO A 469 -8.21 22.91 -18.59
C PRO A 469 -7.74 21.96 -17.49
N ILE A 470 -8.03 20.66 -17.63
CA ILE A 470 -7.65 19.64 -16.66
C ILE A 470 -6.13 19.54 -16.58
N SER A 471 -5.45 19.41 -17.72
CA SER A 471 -3.99 19.35 -17.79
C SER A 471 -3.35 20.60 -17.19
N ALA A 472 -3.84 21.79 -17.53
CA ALA A 472 -3.33 23.06 -17.02
C ALA A 472 -3.43 23.14 -15.47
N VAL A 473 -4.58 22.76 -14.90
CA VAL A 473 -4.78 22.72 -13.45
C VAL A 473 -3.80 21.72 -12.79
N LEU A 474 -3.67 20.52 -13.35
CA LEU A 474 -2.74 19.52 -12.83
C LEU A 474 -1.28 19.99 -12.88
N LEU A 475 -0.86 20.67 -13.96
CA LEU A 475 0.48 21.25 -14.07
C LEU A 475 0.71 22.40 -13.09
N VAL A 476 -0.29 23.23 -12.81
CA VAL A 476 -0.21 24.25 -11.76
C VAL A 476 -0.01 23.59 -10.40
N ILE A 477 -0.76 22.52 -10.10
CA ILE A 477 -0.58 21.75 -8.85
C ILE A 477 0.84 21.14 -8.79
N CYS A 478 1.35 20.60 -9.90
CA CYS A 478 2.74 20.15 -10.01
C CYS A 478 3.75 21.24 -9.66
N ALA A 479 3.60 22.41 -10.25
CA ALA A 479 4.47 23.55 -10.01
C ALA A 479 4.42 24.03 -8.56
N LEU A 480 3.23 24.08 -7.96
CA LEU A 480 3.04 24.40 -6.54
C LEU A 480 3.69 23.34 -5.63
N ALA A 481 3.51 22.05 -5.92
CA ALA A 481 4.13 20.97 -5.16
C ALA A 481 5.66 21.06 -5.20
N LEU A 482 6.24 21.28 -6.38
CA LEU A 482 7.68 21.51 -6.54
C LEU A 482 8.15 22.78 -5.84
N GLY A 483 7.38 23.89 -5.93
CA GLY A 483 7.68 25.13 -5.23
C GLY A 483 7.71 24.96 -3.71
N LEU A 484 6.76 24.23 -3.15
CA LEU A 484 6.73 23.91 -1.72
C LEU A 484 7.94 23.08 -1.28
N MET A 485 8.43 22.16 -2.15
CA MET A 485 9.66 21.39 -1.90
C MET A 485 10.90 22.26 -1.76
N LEU A 486 10.97 23.36 -2.51
CA LEU A 486 12.14 24.25 -2.56
C LEU A 486 12.18 25.24 -1.39
N LEU A 487 11.09 25.39 -0.62
CA LEU A 487 11.03 26.30 0.52
C LEU A 487 11.84 25.76 1.71
N PRO A 488 12.93 26.48 2.15
CA PRO A 488 13.85 26.00 3.18
C PRO A 488 13.16 25.72 4.53
N GLY A 489 12.14 26.49 4.87
CA GLY A 489 11.42 26.37 6.15
C GLY A 489 10.58 25.11 6.28
N LEU A 490 9.99 24.62 5.17
CA LEU A 490 9.23 23.37 5.17
C LEU A 490 10.15 22.14 5.16
N ARG A 491 11.27 22.24 4.46
CA ARG A 491 12.30 21.21 4.43
C ARG A 491 12.86 20.95 5.83
N LYS A 492 13.20 22.00 6.57
CA LYS A 492 13.73 21.90 7.94
C LYS A 492 12.69 21.29 8.90
N LYS A 493 11.42 21.71 8.82
CA LYS A 493 10.33 21.14 9.62
C LYS A 493 10.08 19.65 9.30
N LYS A 494 10.24 19.25 8.05
CA LYS A 494 10.11 17.84 7.66
C LYS A 494 11.27 17.00 8.22
N GLU A 495 12.50 17.51 8.16
CA GLU A 495 13.69 16.87 8.72
C GLU A 495 13.61 16.77 10.26
N GLU A 496 13.13 17.83 10.96
CA GLU A 496 12.91 17.84 12.41
C GLU A 496 11.79 16.89 12.84
N ALA A 497 10.69 16.80 12.09
CA ALA A 497 9.58 15.89 12.38
C ALA A 497 9.94 14.41 12.19
N MET A 498 10.99 14.10 11.42
CA MET A 498 11.48 12.75 11.19
C MET A 498 12.67 12.37 12.09
N ALA A 499 13.29 13.34 12.76
CA ALA A 499 14.43 13.12 13.66
C ALA A 499 14.01 12.95 15.13
N GLY A 500 12.75 13.25 15.50
CA GLY A 500 12.16 13.09 16.84
C GLY A 500 11.13 11.97 16.86
#